data_4631df9d7b2c0047006f08c402ce425a
#
_entry.id   4631df9d7b2c0047006f08c402ce425a
#
_cell.length_a   1.000
_cell.length_b   1.000
_cell.length_c   1.000
_cell.angle_alpha   90.00
_cell.angle_beta   90.00
_cell.angle_gamma   90.00
#
_symmetry.space_group_name_H-M   'P 1'
#
loop_
_entity.id
_entity.type
_entity.pdbx_description
1 polymer ?
#
loop_
_entity_poly.entity_id
_entity_poly.type
_entity_poly.pdbx_seq_one_letter_code
_entity_poly.pdbx_strand_id
1 'polypeptide(L)'
;MDTKQNITPKPNHRFIRLNEVLSRTGYGRTSIYRKMEEGTFPKSLKLGGPPKDPSIFDSRAIAWIEDEVDQWVEDRIDERHSV
;
A
#
# COMPACT_ATOMS: atom_id res chain seq x y z
N MET A 1 30.05 -3.78 -7.61
CA MET A 1 29.62 -3.54 -7.57
C MET A 1 29.00 -3.26 -7.24
N ASP A 2 28.85 -3.49 -7.08
CA ASP A 2 28.24 -3.28 -6.95
C ASP A 2 27.62 -2.70 -6.61
N THR A 3 27.67 -2.56 -6.47
CA THR A 3 27.20 -1.82 -6.20
C THR A 3 26.15 -1.38 -6.37
N LYS A 4 25.82 -1.26 -6.88
CA LYS A 4 24.76 -1.10 -7.24
C LYS A 4 23.79 -1.69 -6.52
N GLN A 5 24.00 -2.45 -5.96
CA GLN A 5 23.09 -3.04 -5.26
C GLN A 5 22.53 -2.27 -4.23
N ASN A 6 23.16 -1.48 -3.78
CA ASN A 6 22.63 -0.71 -2.80
C ASN A 6 21.65 0.18 -3.28
N ILE A 7 21.71 0.53 -4.48
CA ILE A 7 20.71 1.29 -5.01
C ILE A 7 19.64 0.42 -5.43
N THR A 8 19.79 -0.84 -5.38
CA THR A 8 18.77 -1.72 -5.72
C THR A 8 17.67 -1.59 -4.75
N PRO A 9 16.44 -1.58 -5.16
CA PRO A 9 15.33 -1.65 -4.24
C PRO A 9 15.49 -2.85 -3.37
N LYS A 10 14.92 -2.81 -2.20
CA LYS A 10 15.02 -3.94 -1.32
C LYS A 10 14.55 -5.18 -2.03
N PRO A 11 15.33 -6.25 -1.97
CA PRO A 11 14.91 -7.46 -2.64
C PRO A 11 13.67 -8.09 -2.05
N ASN A 12 13.24 -7.62 -0.89
CA ASN A 12 12.09 -8.19 -0.21
C ASN A 12 10.82 -7.41 -0.38
N HIS A 13 10.79 -6.47 -1.31
CA HIS A 13 9.54 -5.77 -1.58
C HIS A 13 8.49 -6.77 -1.98
N ARG A 14 7.33 -6.63 -1.40
CA ARG A 14 6.19 -7.46 -1.72
C ARG A 14 5.00 -6.59 -2.02
N PHE A 15 4.17 -7.07 -2.91
CA PHE A 15 2.84 -6.48 -3.10
C PHE A 15 1.88 -7.21 -2.19
N ILE A 16 1.03 -6.44 -1.53
CA ILE A 16 -0.03 -7.03 -0.71
C ILE A 16 -1.36 -6.53 -1.24
N ARG A 17 -2.36 -7.36 -1.10
CA ARG A 17 -3.67 -7.08 -1.64
C ARG A 17 -4.54 -6.44 -0.58
N LEU A 18 -5.72 -6.01 -1.01
CA LEU A 18 -6.61 -5.27 -0.13
C LEU A 18 -6.91 -6.01 1.16
N ASN A 19 -7.22 -7.30 1.09
CA ASN A 19 -7.54 -8.04 2.30
C ASN A 19 -6.42 -7.99 3.32
N GLU A 20 -5.20 -8.08 2.85
CA GLU A 20 -4.04 -8.01 3.74
C GLU A 20 -3.90 -6.61 4.34
N VAL A 21 -4.14 -5.58 3.52
CA VAL A 21 -4.08 -4.22 4.02
C VAL A 21 -5.10 -4.01 5.12
N LEU A 22 -6.32 -4.50 4.92
CA LEU A 22 -7.35 -4.38 5.94
C LEU A 22 -6.95 -5.10 7.21
N SER A 23 -6.35 -6.27 7.06
CA SER A 23 -5.93 -7.05 8.22
C SER A 23 -4.82 -6.33 9.00
N ARG A 24 -3.88 -5.73 8.30
CA ARG A 24 -2.74 -5.08 8.95
C ARG A 24 -3.12 -3.78 9.63
N THR A 25 -4.09 -3.07 9.06
CA THR A 25 -4.44 -1.75 9.58
C THR A 25 -5.65 -1.78 10.50
N GLY A 26 -6.49 -2.79 10.37
CA GLY A 26 -7.74 -2.83 11.11
C GLY A 26 -8.83 -1.95 10.54
N TYR A 27 -8.56 -1.27 9.42
CA TYR A 27 -9.58 -0.45 8.79
C TYR A 27 -10.46 -1.28 7.88
N GLY A 28 -11.64 -0.77 7.58
CA GLY A 28 -12.49 -1.35 6.55
C GLY A 28 -12.13 -0.79 5.19
N ARG A 29 -12.73 -1.37 4.17
CA ARG A 29 -12.45 -1.00 2.78
C ARG A 29 -12.74 0.47 2.51
N THR A 30 -13.89 0.95 2.94
CA THR A 30 -14.29 2.32 2.69
C THR A 30 -13.29 3.30 3.32
N SER A 31 -12.81 2.98 4.52
CA SER A 31 -11.88 3.85 5.20
C SER A 31 -10.55 3.92 4.45
N ILE A 32 -10.07 2.79 3.94
CA ILE A 32 -8.81 2.77 3.19
C ILE A 32 -8.94 3.64 1.93
N TYR A 33 -10.02 3.48 1.16
CA TYR A 33 -10.18 4.26 -0.06
C TYR A 33 -10.30 5.76 0.25
N ARG A 34 -11.02 6.10 1.31
CA ARG A 34 -11.14 7.50 1.69
C ARG A 34 -9.78 8.08 2.06
N LYS A 35 -8.99 7.33 2.83
CA LYS A 35 -7.67 7.82 3.24
C LYS A 35 -6.72 7.96 2.07
N MET A 36 -6.84 7.10 1.06
CA MET A 36 -6.05 7.26 -0.15
C MET A 36 -6.41 8.55 -0.87
N GLU A 37 -7.70 8.85 -0.97
CA GLU A 37 -8.14 10.08 -1.60
C GLU A 37 -7.68 11.32 -0.85
N GLU A 38 -7.66 11.22 0.47
CA GLU A 38 -7.20 12.33 1.31
C GLU A 38 -5.69 12.48 1.31
N GLY A 39 -4.98 11.51 0.79
CA GLY A 39 -3.53 11.54 0.80
C GLY A 39 -2.92 11.13 2.13
N THR A 40 -3.69 10.47 2.98
CA THR A 40 -3.22 10.08 4.31
C THR A 40 -2.89 8.59 4.42
N PHE A 41 -2.97 7.88 3.32
CA PHE A 41 -2.60 6.47 3.29
C PHE A 41 -1.87 6.21 1.97
N PRO A 42 -0.90 5.27 1.96
CA PRO A 42 -0.17 4.96 0.72
C PRO A 42 -1.10 4.60 -0.42
N LYS A 43 -0.78 5.05 -1.60
CA LYS A 43 -1.63 4.79 -2.76
C LYS A 43 -1.38 3.41 -3.28
N SER A 44 -2.46 2.80 -3.77
CA SER A 44 -2.34 1.50 -4.42
C SER A 44 -1.75 1.67 -5.81
N LEU A 45 -1.31 0.55 -6.36
CA LEU A 45 -0.85 0.53 -7.74
C LEU A 45 -1.56 -0.61 -8.47
N LYS A 46 -1.58 -0.51 -9.78
CA LYS A 46 -2.24 -1.51 -10.60
C LYS A 46 -1.26 -2.60 -10.96
N LEU A 47 -1.70 -3.83 -10.82
CA LEU A 47 -0.86 -4.98 -11.13
C LEU A 47 -1.07 -5.46 -12.55
N GLY A 48 -2.22 -5.17 -13.15
CA GLY A 48 -2.51 -5.62 -14.51
C GLY A 48 -2.56 -4.48 -15.48
N GLY A 49 -2.86 -4.80 -16.71
CA GLY A 49 -3.07 -3.79 -17.73
C GLY A 49 -4.37 -3.06 -17.51
N PRO A 50 -4.69 -2.14 -18.39
CA PRO A 50 -5.94 -1.39 -18.24
C PRO A 50 -7.13 -2.33 -18.31
N PRO A 51 -8.19 -2.04 -17.56
CA PRO A 51 -9.38 -2.89 -17.60
C PRO A 51 -10.05 -2.81 -18.97
N LYS A 52 -10.72 -3.86 -19.34
CA LYS A 52 -11.45 -3.86 -20.61
C LYS A 52 -12.56 -2.83 -20.57
N ASP A 53 -13.18 -2.67 -19.43
CA ASP A 53 -14.23 -1.69 -19.26
C ASP A 53 -13.77 -0.71 -18.19
N PRO A 54 -13.40 0.52 -18.58
CA PRO A 54 -12.85 1.45 -17.61
C PRO A 54 -13.88 1.92 -16.56
N SER A 55 -15.14 1.63 -16.75
CA SER A 55 -16.13 1.99 -15.76
C SER A 55 -16.19 0.99 -14.61
N ILE A 56 -15.52 -0.13 -14.74
CA ILE A 56 -15.55 -1.17 -13.72
C ILE A 56 -14.29 -1.10 -12.89
N PHE A 57 -14.45 -0.93 -11.59
CA PHE A 57 -13.32 -0.98 -10.68
C PHE A 57 -13.14 -2.41 -10.20
N ASP A 58 -11.92 -2.92 -10.31
CA ASP A 58 -11.62 -4.27 -9.87
C ASP A 58 -10.52 -4.22 -8.83
N SER A 59 -10.89 -4.36 -7.56
CA SER A 59 -9.93 -4.30 -6.47
C SER A 59 -8.94 -5.44 -6.51
N ARG A 60 -9.21 -6.49 -7.28
CA ARG A 60 -8.25 -7.59 -7.40
C ARG A 60 -7.08 -7.22 -8.29
N ALA A 61 -7.19 -6.12 -9.02
CA ALA A 61 -6.12 -5.67 -9.90
C ALA A 61 -5.22 -4.64 -9.25
N ILE A 62 -5.42 -4.34 -7.98
CA ILE A 62 -4.59 -3.36 -7.29
C ILE A 62 -3.89 -3.99 -6.10
N ALA A 63 -2.82 -3.35 -5.69
CA ALA A 63 -2.06 -3.81 -4.55
C ALA A 63 -1.33 -2.63 -3.94
N TRP A 64 -0.72 -2.86 -2.81
CA TRP A 64 0.12 -1.87 -2.14
C TRP A 64 1.49 -2.47 -1.92
N ILE A 65 2.48 -1.63 -1.77
CA ILE A 65 3.81 -2.10 -1.44
C ILE A 65 3.84 -2.35 0.07
N GLU A 66 4.21 -3.56 0.44
CA GLU A 66 4.17 -3.98 1.84
C GLU A 66 4.92 -3.01 2.75
N ASP A 67 6.11 -2.60 2.34
CA ASP A 67 6.93 -1.72 3.16
C ASP A 67 6.25 -0.39 3.44
N GLU A 68 5.53 0.12 2.46
CA GLU A 68 4.84 1.39 2.65
C GLU A 68 3.72 1.27 3.66
N VAL A 69 3.00 0.17 3.60
CA VAL A 69 1.90 -0.05 4.55
C VAL A 69 2.47 -0.25 5.95
N ASP A 70 3.54 -1.02 6.07
CA ASP A 70 4.16 -1.25 7.36
C ASP A 70 4.71 0.05 7.95
N GLN A 71 5.33 0.88 7.11
CA GLN A 71 5.83 2.16 7.58
C GLN A 71 4.70 3.06 8.05
N TRP A 72 3.59 3.03 7.33
CA TRP A 72 2.43 3.82 7.72
C TRP A 72 1.93 3.41 9.11
N VAL A 73 1.89 2.11 9.37
CA VAL A 73 1.48 1.59 10.67
C VAL A 73 2.46 2.05 11.75
N GLU A 74 3.75 1.94 11.46
CA GLU A 74 4.77 2.37 12.41
C GLU A 74 4.63 3.86 12.72
N ASP A 75 4.36 4.66 11.71
CA ASP A 75 4.19 6.09 11.92
C ASP A 75 3.02 6.39 12.84
N ARG A 76 1.93 5.63 12.70
CA ARG A 76 0.78 5.82 13.58
C ARG A 76 1.11 5.43 15.01
N ILE A 77 1.90 4.38 15.17
CA ILE A 77 2.33 3.97 16.51
C ILE A 77 3.22 5.05 17.13
N ASP A 78 4.12 5.61 16.34
CA ASP A 78 5.03 6.63 16.84
C ASP A 78 4.29 7.88 17.25
N GLU A 79 3.21 8.24 16.53
CA GLU A 79 2.42 9.41 16.89
C GLU A 79 1.86 9.31 18.30
N ARG A 80 1.55 8.10 18.74
CA ARG A 80 1.03 7.91 20.07
C ARG A 80 2.07 8.27 21.12
N HIS A 81 3.34 8.08 20.79
CA HIS A 81 4.42 8.34 21.74
C HIS A 81 4.85 9.81 21.79
N SER A 82 4.49 10.58 20.80
CA SER A 82 4.94 11.96 20.75
C SER A 82 3.96 12.92 21.42
N VAL A 83 2.89 12.42 21.99
CA VAL A 83 1.90 13.26 22.63
C VAL A 83 2.19 13.44 24.11
#